data_fe9bfbc5664304169ef6b6b17ce714f8
#
_entry.id   fe9bfbc5664304169ef6b6b17ce714f8
#
_cell.length_a   1.000
_cell.length_b   1.000
_cell.length_c   1.000
_cell.angle_alpha   90.00
_cell.angle_beta   90.00
_cell.angle_gamma   90.00
#
_symmetry.space_group_name_H-M   'P 1'
#
loop_
_entity.id
_entity.type
_entity.pdbx_description
1 polymer ?
#
loop_
_entity_poly.entity_id
_entity_poly.type
_entity_poly.pdbx_seq_one_letter_code
_entity_poly.pdbx_strand_id
1 'polypeptide(L)'
;MDSISKMLRQHYSEKFSLHGPSSEGVDWGSDETKMLLRYDKMLGVVAHQEQSKPSLLDVGCGYGGLCSYAITKNIELDYTGIDVADNMIEWAAANVASGSFMRGDVLSYEFDREFDYVVCNGILTQKLETPGSEMDQFAARLIRRMFALCRIGIAFNIMTTKVNYYSNNLYYRNPSEMFSWCLSEVSTHIKLDHSYPLYEYTIYLYRDAV
;
A
#
# COMPACT_ATOMS: atom_id res chain seq x y z
N MET A 1 -17.26 -4.50 5.66
CA MET A 1 -15.95 -5.06 5.22
C MET A 1 -16.18 -5.88 3.97
N ASP A 2 -15.43 -5.60 2.91
CA ASP A 2 -15.43 -6.32 1.63
C ASP A 2 -15.02 -7.80 1.81
N SER A 3 -15.46 -8.71 0.91
CA SER A 3 -15.13 -10.14 0.99
C SER A 3 -13.64 -10.41 0.82
N ILE A 4 -13.00 -9.67 -0.08
CA ILE A 4 -11.54 -9.77 -0.32
C ILE A 4 -10.79 -9.25 0.92
N SER A 5 -11.22 -8.12 1.50
CA SER A 5 -10.64 -7.58 2.74
C SER A 5 -10.73 -8.57 3.91
N LYS A 6 -11.82 -9.35 4.01
CA LYS A 6 -11.94 -10.41 5.03
C LYS A 6 -10.92 -11.53 4.83
N MET A 7 -10.72 -11.96 3.59
CA MET A 7 -9.78 -13.01 3.25
C MET A 7 -8.33 -12.55 3.50
N LEU A 8 -7.99 -11.33 3.09
CA LEU A 8 -6.69 -10.72 3.37
C LEU A 8 -6.45 -10.55 4.88
N ARG A 9 -7.48 -10.12 5.65
CA ARG A 9 -7.38 -10.03 7.11
C ARG A 9 -6.97 -11.36 7.74
N GLN A 10 -7.65 -12.45 7.38
CA GLN A 10 -7.33 -13.77 7.92
C GLN A 10 -5.88 -14.15 7.58
N HIS A 11 -5.51 -14.07 6.30
CA HIS A 11 -4.19 -14.42 5.81
C HIS A 11 -3.06 -13.68 6.56
N TYR A 12 -3.15 -12.33 6.60
CA TYR A 12 -2.11 -11.51 7.23
C TYR A 12 -2.11 -11.63 8.76
N SER A 13 -3.27 -11.81 9.41
CA SER A 13 -3.31 -12.08 10.86
C SER A 13 -2.61 -13.39 11.22
N GLU A 14 -2.77 -14.44 10.43
CA GLU A 14 -2.09 -15.73 10.61
C GLU A 14 -0.58 -15.59 10.40
N LYS A 15 -0.16 -14.93 9.31
CA LYS A 15 1.27 -14.66 9.02
C LYS A 15 1.93 -13.87 10.15
N PHE A 16 1.30 -12.80 10.60
CA PHE A 16 1.83 -11.98 11.68
C PHE A 16 1.89 -12.72 13.02
N SER A 17 0.90 -13.54 13.32
CA SER A 17 0.92 -14.37 14.55
C SER A 17 2.07 -15.38 14.54
N LEU A 18 2.49 -15.86 13.37
CA LEU A 18 3.57 -16.82 13.22
C LEU A 18 4.97 -16.18 13.20
N HIS A 19 5.12 -15.06 12.50
CA HIS A 19 6.43 -14.47 12.20
C HIS A 19 6.68 -13.11 12.88
N GLY A 20 5.66 -12.53 13.54
CA GLY A 20 5.78 -11.23 14.20
C GLY A 20 6.03 -10.05 13.25
N PRO A 21 6.57 -8.93 13.77
CA PRO A 21 6.83 -7.70 13.02
C PRO A 21 8.06 -7.82 12.10
N SER A 22 7.93 -8.54 11.02
CA SER A 22 8.99 -8.87 10.07
C SER A 22 8.48 -8.88 8.63
N SER A 23 9.39 -9.00 7.66
CA SER A 23 9.04 -9.19 6.26
C SER A 23 8.23 -10.46 6.01
N GLU A 24 8.49 -11.53 6.77
CA GLU A 24 7.71 -12.77 6.71
C GLU A 24 6.32 -12.60 7.31
N GLY A 25 6.19 -11.77 8.37
CA GLY A 25 4.92 -11.46 9.00
C GLY A 25 3.94 -10.69 8.11
N VAL A 26 4.44 -10.01 7.08
CA VAL A 26 3.65 -9.35 6.02
C VAL A 26 3.71 -10.11 4.68
N ASP A 27 4.13 -11.37 4.70
CA ASP A 27 4.19 -12.28 3.55
C ASP A 27 5.08 -11.77 2.38
N TRP A 28 6.18 -11.09 2.69
CA TRP A 28 7.14 -10.57 1.70
C TRP A 28 8.44 -11.38 1.62
N GLY A 29 8.46 -12.59 2.23
CA GLY A 29 9.62 -13.47 2.33
C GLY A 29 10.63 -13.00 3.38
N SER A 30 11.78 -13.67 3.45
CA SER A 30 12.80 -13.45 4.50
C SER A 30 13.81 -12.35 4.20
N ASP A 31 13.74 -11.71 3.02
CA ASP A 31 14.70 -10.67 2.60
C ASP A 31 14.20 -9.28 2.98
N GLU A 32 14.66 -8.80 4.13
CA GLU A 32 14.30 -7.47 4.64
C GLU A 32 14.75 -6.32 3.73
N THR A 33 15.80 -6.51 2.94
CA THR A 33 16.26 -5.46 2.01
C THR A 33 15.22 -5.15 0.94
N LYS A 34 14.47 -6.17 0.52
CA LYS A 34 13.34 -6.02 -0.40
C LYS A 34 12.16 -5.31 0.25
N MET A 35 11.90 -5.56 1.54
CA MET A 35 10.89 -4.83 2.30
C MET A 35 11.25 -3.34 2.40
N LEU A 36 12.49 -3.02 2.77
CA LEU A 36 12.95 -1.62 2.85
C LEU A 36 12.87 -0.90 1.50
N LEU A 37 13.19 -1.60 0.40
CA LEU A 37 13.05 -1.06 -0.95
C LEU A 37 11.59 -0.71 -1.29
N ARG A 38 10.63 -1.55 -0.89
CA ARG A 38 9.20 -1.24 -1.04
C ARG A 38 8.80 0.02 -0.28
N TYR A 39 9.29 0.17 0.95
CA TYR A 39 9.05 1.38 1.73
C TYR A 39 9.63 2.63 1.06
N ASP A 40 10.85 2.57 0.53
CA ASP A 40 11.44 3.68 -0.25
C ASP A 40 10.54 4.06 -1.44
N LYS A 41 10.01 3.06 -2.16
CA LYS A 41 9.11 3.32 -3.29
C LYS A 41 7.82 3.99 -2.84
N MET A 42 7.21 3.57 -1.74
CA MET A 42 6.00 4.24 -1.22
C MET A 42 6.30 5.67 -0.80
N LEU A 43 7.38 5.90 -0.06
CA LEU A 43 7.79 7.26 0.37
C LEU A 43 8.22 8.14 -0.81
N GLY A 44 8.52 7.57 -1.96
CA GLY A 44 8.79 8.33 -3.19
C GLY A 44 7.64 9.25 -3.64
N VAL A 45 6.42 9.03 -3.17
CA VAL A 45 5.27 9.91 -3.45
C VAL A 45 5.44 11.29 -2.81
N VAL A 46 6.14 11.38 -1.67
CA VAL A 46 6.37 12.64 -0.93
C VAL A 46 7.67 13.35 -1.32
N ALA A 47 8.45 12.84 -2.30
CA ALA A 47 9.80 13.30 -2.61
C ALA A 47 9.90 14.74 -3.15
N HIS A 48 8.80 15.38 -3.54
CA HIS A 48 8.75 16.71 -4.14
C HIS A 48 8.03 17.75 -3.28
N GLN A 49 8.05 17.58 -1.96
CA GLN A 49 7.26 18.40 -1.05
C GLN A 49 7.95 19.66 -0.55
N GLU A 50 7.18 20.75 -0.52
CA GLU A 50 7.53 22.00 0.17
C GLU A 50 7.09 22.01 1.66
N GLN A 51 6.16 21.14 2.07
CA GLN A 51 5.64 21.09 3.43
C GLN A 51 6.57 20.30 4.36
N SER A 52 6.84 20.84 5.54
CA SER A 52 7.75 20.22 6.51
C SER A 52 7.22 18.93 7.13
N LYS A 53 5.90 18.71 7.15
CA LYS A 53 5.26 17.53 7.75
C LYS A 53 3.93 17.21 7.08
N PRO A 54 3.94 16.55 5.90
CA PRO A 54 2.73 16.18 5.19
C PRO A 54 1.93 15.10 5.91
N SER A 55 0.61 15.13 5.75
CA SER A 55 -0.26 14.06 6.21
C SER A 55 -0.25 12.89 5.23
N LEU A 56 -0.02 11.67 5.75
CA LEU A 56 0.04 10.45 4.97
C LEU A 56 -0.90 9.39 5.56
N LEU A 57 -1.80 8.86 4.72
CA LEU A 57 -2.58 7.67 5.04
C LEU A 57 -1.91 6.44 4.42
N ASP A 58 -1.57 5.46 5.25
CA ASP A 58 -1.06 4.15 4.83
C ASP A 58 -2.18 3.12 4.89
N VAL A 59 -2.64 2.67 3.73
CA VAL A 59 -3.72 1.70 3.57
C VAL A 59 -3.14 0.29 3.55
N GLY A 60 -3.53 -0.53 4.53
CA GLY A 60 -2.90 -1.81 4.81
C GLY A 60 -1.55 -1.63 5.49
N CYS A 61 -1.51 -0.78 6.52
CA CYS A 61 -0.28 -0.40 7.20
C CYS A 61 0.40 -1.54 7.98
N GLY A 62 -0.30 -2.66 8.16
CA GLY A 62 0.19 -3.79 8.92
C GLY A 62 0.60 -3.38 10.35
N TYR A 63 1.78 -3.82 10.76
CA TYR A 63 2.37 -3.48 12.05
C TYR A 63 3.04 -2.08 12.10
N GLY A 64 2.80 -1.21 11.11
CA GLY A 64 3.38 0.15 11.08
C GLY A 64 4.84 0.21 10.60
N GLY A 65 5.27 -0.78 9.82
CA GLY A 65 6.65 -0.87 9.33
C GLY A 65 7.08 0.32 8.49
N LEU A 66 6.19 0.85 7.63
CA LEU A 66 6.47 2.06 6.83
C LEU A 66 6.66 3.30 7.71
N CYS A 67 5.84 3.46 8.76
CA CYS A 67 6.00 4.55 9.73
C CYS A 67 7.37 4.48 10.44
N SER A 68 7.72 3.31 10.94
CA SER A 68 9.01 3.07 11.59
C SER A 68 10.17 3.36 10.64
N TYR A 69 10.04 2.96 9.38
CA TYR A 69 11.06 3.23 8.36
C TYR A 69 11.21 4.73 8.05
N ALA A 70 10.10 5.47 7.91
CA ALA A 70 10.13 6.92 7.70
C ALA A 70 10.89 7.64 8.83
N ILE A 71 10.69 7.21 10.08
CA ILE A 71 11.43 7.72 11.25
C ILE A 71 12.94 7.48 11.08
N THR A 72 13.37 6.28 10.67
CA THR A 72 14.80 5.99 10.46
C THR A 72 15.45 6.81 9.35
N LYS A 73 14.63 7.28 8.41
CA LYS A 73 15.05 8.16 7.28
C LYS A 73 14.94 9.66 7.63
N ASN A 74 14.53 10.02 8.83
CA ASN A 74 14.25 11.39 9.24
C ASN A 74 13.22 12.09 8.33
N ILE A 75 12.24 11.33 7.83
CA ILE A 75 11.10 11.86 7.07
C ILE A 75 9.97 12.13 8.06
N GLU A 76 9.68 13.40 8.30
CA GLU A 76 8.60 13.81 9.20
C GLU A 76 7.24 13.70 8.50
N LEU A 77 6.31 12.93 9.08
CA LEU A 77 4.97 12.70 8.57
C LEU A 77 3.93 12.85 9.69
N ASP A 78 2.79 13.47 9.37
CA ASP A 78 1.55 13.25 10.13
C ASP A 78 0.94 11.93 9.64
N TYR A 79 1.47 10.83 10.21
CA TYR A 79 1.19 9.48 9.72
C TYR A 79 -0.08 8.91 10.36
N THR A 80 -0.94 8.37 9.51
CA THR A 80 -2.12 7.59 9.88
C THR A 80 -2.07 6.25 9.16
N GLY A 81 -2.14 5.15 9.89
CA GLY A 81 -2.23 3.80 9.35
C GLY A 81 -3.62 3.21 9.54
N ILE A 82 -4.16 2.56 8.51
CA ILE A 82 -5.39 1.77 8.59
C ILE A 82 -5.15 0.35 8.11
N ASP A 83 -5.58 -0.64 8.88
CA ASP A 83 -5.51 -2.05 8.51
C ASP A 83 -6.73 -2.83 9.01
N VAL A 84 -7.02 -3.94 8.36
CA VAL A 84 -8.11 -4.84 8.73
C VAL A 84 -7.67 -5.89 9.77
N ALA A 85 -6.36 -6.12 9.95
CA ALA A 85 -5.79 -7.12 10.86
C ALA A 85 -5.62 -6.55 12.28
N ASP A 86 -6.43 -7.05 13.21
CA ASP A 86 -6.48 -6.54 14.59
C ASP A 86 -5.15 -6.64 15.31
N ASN A 87 -4.51 -7.81 15.26
CA ASN A 87 -3.25 -8.08 15.94
C ASN A 87 -2.09 -7.21 15.41
N MET A 88 -2.10 -6.83 14.14
CA MET A 88 -1.12 -5.91 13.57
C MET A 88 -1.33 -4.48 14.09
N ILE A 89 -2.57 -4.00 14.11
CA ILE A 89 -2.92 -2.66 14.60
C ILE A 89 -2.63 -2.54 16.11
N GLU A 90 -2.98 -3.55 16.90
CA GLU A 90 -2.66 -3.57 18.34
C GLU A 90 -1.15 -3.48 18.58
N TRP A 91 -0.37 -4.23 17.80
CA TRP A 91 1.08 -4.17 17.89
C TRP A 91 1.62 -2.79 17.46
N ALA A 92 1.15 -2.25 16.33
CA ALA A 92 1.57 -0.94 15.83
C ALA A 92 1.29 0.17 16.85
N ALA A 93 0.09 0.21 17.41
CA ALA A 93 -0.31 1.21 18.40
C ALA A 93 0.53 1.14 19.70
N ALA A 94 0.99 -0.06 20.08
CA ALA A 94 1.81 -0.25 21.26
C ALA A 94 3.31 0.04 21.04
N ASN A 95 3.82 -0.09 19.81
CA ASN A 95 5.26 -0.11 19.54
C ASN A 95 5.76 1.02 18.62
N VAL A 96 4.88 1.69 17.87
CA VAL A 96 5.26 2.77 16.95
C VAL A 96 4.78 4.12 17.46
N ALA A 97 5.69 4.88 18.06
CA ALA A 97 5.35 6.08 18.84
C ALA A 97 4.84 7.29 18.02
N SER A 98 5.12 7.36 16.72
CA SER A 98 4.90 8.57 15.88
C SER A 98 3.74 8.46 14.89
N GLY A 99 2.88 7.44 15.01
CA GLY A 99 1.75 7.23 14.11
C GLY A 99 0.43 7.10 14.85
N SER A 100 -0.66 7.40 14.15
CA SER A 100 -2.02 7.03 14.56
C SER A 100 -2.42 5.76 13.83
N PHE A 101 -2.87 4.74 14.54
CA PHE A 101 -3.22 3.45 13.96
C PHE A 101 -4.69 3.13 14.22
N MET A 102 -5.43 2.77 13.18
CA MET A 102 -6.84 2.48 13.27
C MET A 102 -7.21 1.17 12.56
N ARG A 103 -8.10 0.42 13.17
CA ARG A 103 -8.67 -0.78 12.58
C ARG A 103 -9.80 -0.41 11.65
N GLY A 104 -9.76 -0.86 10.40
CA GLY A 104 -10.85 -0.64 9.47
C GLY A 104 -10.56 -1.12 8.05
N ASP A 105 -11.63 -1.20 7.27
CA ASP A 105 -11.55 -1.41 5.82
C ASP A 105 -11.70 -0.04 5.15
N VAL A 106 -10.65 0.43 4.47
CA VAL A 106 -10.62 1.74 3.82
C VAL A 106 -11.79 1.97 2.84
N LEU A 107 -12.33 0.90 2.25
CA LEU A 107 -13.46 0.97 1.33
C LEU A 107 -14.77 1.37 2.00
N SER A 108 -14.88 1.16 3.32
CA SER A 108 -16.08 1.46 4.09
C SER A 108 -15.84 2.35 5.31
N TYR A 109 -14.57 2.68 5.60
CA TYR A 109 -14.24 3.54 6.74
C TYR A 109 -14.53 5.01 6.39
N GLU A 110 -15.24 5.71 7.29
CA GLU A 110 -15.54 7.13 7.14
C GLU A 110 -14.46 7.96 7.83
N PHE A 111 -13.64 8.64 7.01
CA PHE A 111 -12.63 9.58 7.49
C PHE A 111 -13.25 10.96 7.63
N ASP A 112 -12.87 11.68 8.66
CA ASP A 112 -13.28 13.07 8.94
C ASP A 112 -12.39 14.11 8.22
N ARG A 113 -11.33 13.64 7.55
CA ARG A 113 -10.38 14.48 6.79
C ARG A 113 -9.88 13.79 5.53
N GLU A 114 -9.31 14.58 4.64
CA GLU A 114 -8.44 14.12 3.57
C GLU A 114 -6.97 14.17 4.01
N PHE A 115 -6.11 13.47 3.27
CA PHE A 115 -4.67 13.39 3.51
C PHE A 115 -3.91 14.02 2.34
N ASP A 116 -2.71 14.53 2.57
CA ASP A 116 -1.86 15.02 1.47
C ASP A 116 -1.50 13.86 0.55
N TYR A 117 -1.12 12.73 1.14
CA TYR A 117 -0.77 11.51 0.40
C TYR A 117 -1.48 10.28 0.95
N VAL A 118 -1.77 9.34 0.04
CA VAL A 118 -2.30 8.03 0.42
C VAL A 118 -1.45 6.94 -0.25
N VAL A 119 -0.95 6.00 0.53
CA VAL A 119 -0.14 4.89 0.01
C VAL A 119 -0.79 3.54 0.29
N CYS A 120 -0.49 2.56 -0.55
CA CYS A 120 -0.94 1.18 -0.36
C CYS A 120 0.18 0.23 -0.78
N ASN A 121 0.76 -0.48 0.17
CA ASN A 121 1.91 -1.34 -0.05
C ASN A 121 1.57 -2.81 0.22
N GLY A 122 1.48 -3.62 -0.82
CA GLY A 122 1.30 -5.07 -0.70
C GLY A 122 -0.14 -5.59 -0.88
N ILE A 123 -1.20 -4.83 -0.60
CA ILE A 123 -2.60 -5.30 -0.77
C ILE A 123 -2.86 -5.76 -2.20
N LEU A 124 -2.36 -5.04 -3.21
CA LEU A 124 -2.53 -5.37 -4.63
C LEU A 124 -1.45 -6.33 -5.16
N THR A 125 -0.79 -7.08 -4.31
CA THR A 125 0.16 -8.13 -4.71
C THR A 125 -0.41 -9.53 -4.48
N GLN A 126 -1.29 -9.70 -3.50
CA GLN A 126 -1.92 -10.97 -3.15
C GLN A 126 -3.38 -11.01 -3.63
N LYS A 127 -3.77 -12.08 -4.30
CA LYS A 127 -5.18 -12.36 -4.63
C LYS A 127 -5.71 -13.60 -3.88
N LEU A 128 -4.80 -14.40 -3.34
CA LEU A 128 -5.11 -15.67 -2.70
C LEU A 128 -5.96 -16.55 -3.65
N GLU A 129 -7.16 -16.97 -3.20
CA GLU A 129 -8.10 -17.75 -4.01
C GLU A 129 -9.08 -16.89 -4.83
N THR A 130 -8.97 -15.55 -4.74
CA THR A 130 -9.87 -14.63 -5.44
C THR A 130 -9.68 -14.73 -6.97
N PRO A 131 -10.77 -14.87 -7.76
CA PRO A 131 -10.68 -14.78 -9.21
C PRO A 131 -10.08 -13.46 -9.67
N GLY A 132 -9.28 -13.49 -10.75
CA GLY A 132 -8.60 -12.29 -11.26
C GLY A 132 -9.55 -11.14 -11.59
N SER A 133 -10.72 -11.44 -12.17
CA SER A 133 -11.73 -10.42 -12.50
C SER A 133 -12.36 -9.73 -11.25
N GLU A 134 -12.51 -10.45 -10.15
CA GLU A 134 -12.98 -9.88 -8.89
C GLU A 134 -11.88 -9.02 -8.25
N MET A 135 -10.63 -9.48 -8.34
CA MET A 135 -9.48 -8.71 -7.87
C MET A 135 -9.29 -7.42 -8.69
N ASP A 136 -9.57 -7.44 -10.01
CA ASP A 136 -9.56 -6.25 -10.87
C ASP A 136 -10.58 -5.21 -10.39
N GLN A 137 -11.80 -5.64 -10.04
CA GLN A 137 -12.83 -4.77 -9.51
C GLN A 137 -12.46 -4.21 -8.13
N PHE A 138 -11.89 -5.05 -7.26
CA PHE A 138 -11.40 -4.62 -5.96
C PHE A 138 -10.29 -3.58 -6.10
N ALA A 139 -9.29 -3.83 -6.94
CA ALA A 139 -8.19 -2.91 -7.20
C ALA A 139 -8.69 -1.55 -7.72
N ALA A 140 -9.64 -1.56 -8.66
CA ALA A 140 -10.22 -0.33 -9.20
C ALA A 140 -10.95 0.49 -8.12
N ARG A 141 -11.73 -0.18 -7.24
CA ARG A 141 -12.41 0.51 -6.12
C ARG A 141 -11.40 1.06 -5.12
N LEU A 142 -10.37 0.28 -4.77
CA LEU A 142 -9.32 0.67 -3.83
C LEU A 142 -8.56 1.90 -4.33
N ILE A 143 -8.08 1.88 -5.56
CA ILE A 143 -7.31 2.97 -6.16
C ILE A 143 -8.16 4.25 -6.24
N ARG A 144 -9.43 4.16 -6.69
CA ARG A 144 -10.34 5.30 -6.71
C ARG A 144 -10.63 5.85 -5.31
N ARG A 145 -10.78 4.96 -4.30
CA ARG A 145 -10.98 5.38 -2.90
C ARG A 145 -9.75 6.09 -2.35
N MET A 146 -8.55 5.55 -2.58
CA MET A 146 -7.30 6.21 -2.21
C MET A 146 -7.18 7.59 -2.83
N PHE A 147 -7.47 7.71 -4.13
CA PHE A 147 -7.42 8.99 -4.84
C PHE A 147 -8.48 9.98 -4.34
N ALA A 148 -9.67 9.51 -3.96
CA ALA A 148 -10.68 10.35 -3.35
C ALA A 148 -10.30 10.88 -1.96
N LEU A 149 -9.44 10.17 -1.24
CA LEU A 149 -8.95 10.55 0.09
C LEU A 149 -7.68 11.42 0.06
N CYS A 150 -7.00 11.57 -1.10
CA CYS A 150 -5.79 12.36 -1.18
C CYS A 150 -6.03 13.78 -1.68
N ARG A 151 -5.22 14.73 -1.21
CA ARG A 151 -5.17 16.10 -1.71
C ARG A 151 -4.10 16.31 -2.79
N ILE A 152 -3.00 15.55 -2.73
CA ILE A 152 -1.84 15.74 -3.61
C ILE A 152 -1.61 14.50 -4.46
N GLY A 153 -1.43 13.33 -3.86
CA GLY A 153 -1.13 12.14 -4.64
C GLY A 153 -1.23 10.83 -3.88
N ILE A 154 -1.18 9.74 -4.66
CA ILE A 154 -1.19 8.38 -4.13
C ILE A 154 -0.03 7.56 -4.69
N ALA A 155 0.38 6.51 -3.96
CA ALA A 155 1.28 5.48 -4.47
C ALA A 155 0.77 4.08 -4.12
N PHE A 156 0.94 3.13 -5.04
CA PHE A 156 0.68 1.72 -4.78
C PHE A 156 1.59 0.83 -5.62
N ASN A 157 1.90 -0.35 -5.12
CA ASN A 157 2.63 -1.38 -5.88
C ASN A 157 1.72 -2.52 -6.32
N ILE A 158 2.12 -3.22 -7.37
CA ILE A 158 1.40 -4.33 -7.95
C ILE A 158 2.38 -5.28 -8.66
N MET A 159 2.08 -6.61 -8.69
CA MET A 159 2.96 -7.57 -9.35
C MET A 159 2.95 -7.39 -10.87
N THR A 160 4.15 -7.39 -11.48
CA THR A 160 4.30 -7.32 -12.94
C THR A 160 4.00 -8.67 -13.59
N THR A 161 3.47 -8.64 -14.83
CA THR A 161 3.40 -9.85 -15.67
C THR A 161 4.75 -10.26 -16.26
N LYS A 162 5.82 -9.46 -16.05
CA LYS A 162 7.19 -9.75 -16.52
C LYS A 162 7.94 -10.55 -15.47
N VAL A 163 7.58 -11.82 -15.33
CA VAL A 163 8.12 -12.77 -14.35
C VAL A 163 8.62 -14.03 -15.03
N ASN A 164 9.49 -14.78 -14.36
CA ASN A 164 10.00 -16.07 -14.86
C ASN A 164 9.00 -17.21 -14.65
N TYR A 165 8.12 -17.08 -13.66
CA TYR A 165 7.03 -18.03 -13.35
C TYR A 165 5.89 -17.30 -12.66
N TYR A 166 4.68 -17.85 -12.75
CA TYR A 166 3.49 -17.33 -12.06
C TYR A 166 3.19 -18.15 -10.81
N SER A 167 2.81 -17.46 -9.74
CA SER A 167 2.25 -18.09 -8.53
C SER A 167 0.74 -17.81 -8.47
N ASN A 168 -0.05 -18.83 -8.18
CA ASN A 168 -1.51 -18.76 -8.29
C ASN A 168 -2.16 -17.82 -7.26
N ASN A 169 -1.49 -17.56 -6.14
CA ASN A 169 -1.96 -16.68 -5.06
C ASN A 169 -1.63 -15.19 -5.30
N LEU A 170 -0.81 -14.84 -6.31
CA LEU A 170 -0.39 -13.48 -6.57
C LEU A 170 -1.24 -12.81 -7.67
N TYR A 171 -1.41 -11.49 -7.53
CA TYR A 171 -2.18 -10.67 -8.45
C TYR A 171 -1.24 -9.94 -9.41
N TYR A 172 -1.18 -10.43 -10.65
CA TYR A 172 -0.32 -9.88 -11.71
C TYR A 172 -1.09 -8.98 -12.65
N ARG A 173 -0.53 -7.81 -12.97
CA ARG A 173 -1.07 -6.90 -13.99
C ARG A 173 0.03 -6.45 -14.96
N ASN A 174 -0.34 -6.31 -16.22
CA ASN A 174 0.55 -5.74 -17.22
C ASN A 174 0.77 -4.24 -16.91
N PRO A 175 2.04 -3.78 -16.79
CA PRO A 175 2.32 -2.39 -16.45
C PRO A 175 1.71 -1.37 -17.42
N SER A 176 1.72 -1.66 -18.73
CA SER A 176 1.17 -0.75 -19.74
C SER A 176 -0.36 -0.65 -19.67
N GLU A 177 -1.05 -1.78 -19.41
CA GLU A 177 -2.51 -1.80 -19.25
C GLU A 177 -2.93 -1.06 -17.99
N MET A 178 -2.25 -1.30 -16.85
CA MET A 178 -2.53 -0.61 -15.60
C MET A 178 -2.24 0.89 -15.72
N PHE A 179 -1.14 1.27 -16.37
CA PHE A 179 -0.81 2.67 -16.66
C PHE A 179 -1.92 3.33 -17.48
N SER A 180 -2.35 2.70 -18.58
CA SER A 180 -3.41 3.23 -19.45
C SER A 180 -4.73 3.36 -18.69
N TRP A 181 -5.08 2.38 -17.87
CA TRP A 181 -6.28 2.42 -17.05
C TRP A 181 -6.22 3.57 -16.03
N CYS A 182 -5.10 3.72 -15.31
CA CYS A 182 -4.94 4.83 -14.36
C CYS A 182 -5.01 6.19 -15.04
N LEU A 183 -4.41 6.32 -16.24
CA LEU A 183 -4.40 7.55 -17.03
C LEU A 183 -5.81 7.96 -17.47
N SER A 184 -6.67 7.00 -17.86
CA SER A 184 -8.02 7.28 -18.32
C SER A 184 -9.03 7.42 -17.19
N GLU A 185 -8.88 6.67 -16.10
CA GLU A 185 -9.92 6.51 -15.09
C GLU A 185 -9.65 7.26 -13.77
N VAL A 186 -8.41 7.71 -13.52
CA VAL A 186 -8.03 8.28 -12.23
C VAL A 186 -7.35 9.63 -12.36
N SER A 187 -6.18 9.71 -13.01
CA SER A 187 -5.43 10.96 -13.19
C SER A 187 -4.54 10.93 -14.42
N THR A 188 -4.41 12.09 -15.10
CA THR A 188 -3.46 12.31 -16.19
C THR A 188 -2.03 12.57 -15.69
N HIS A 189 -1.84 12.88 -14.39
CA HIS A 189 -0.54 13.12 -13.78
C HIS A 189 -0.05 11.82 -13.14
N ILE A 190 0.61 10.99 -13.95
CA ILE A 190 1.00 9.63 -13.60
C ILE A 190 2.49 9.37 -13.83
N LYS A 191 3.12 8.67 -12.89
CA LYS A 191 4.45 8.09 -13.03
C LYS A 191 4.39 6.60 -12.73
N LEU A 192 4.99 5.77 -13.58
CA LEU A 192 5.21 4.35 -13.35
C LEU A 192 6.70 4.11 -13.13
N ASP A 193 7.06 3.47 -12.02
CA ASP A 193 8.42 3.05 -11.71
C ASP A 193 8.50 1.51 -11.72
N HIS A 194 9.21 0.97 -12.69
CA HIS A 194 9.52 -0.46 -12.84
C HIS A 194 11.05 -0.66 -12.94
N SER A 195 11.83 0.27 -12.32
CA SER A 195 13.29 0.33 -12.44
C SER A 195 14.04 -0.39 -11.32
N TYR A 196 13.34 -1.02 -10.37
CA TYR A 196 13.93 -1.68 -9.21
C TYR A 196 13.85 -3.23 -9.30
N PRO A 197 14.75 -3.99 -8.63
CA PRO A 197 14.92 -5.42 -8.84
C PRO A 197 13.90 -6.28 -8.09
N LEU A 198 12.61 -5.97 -8.23
CA LEU A 198 11.51 -6.78 -7.73
C LEU A 198 10.55 -7.11 -8.89
N TYR A 199 9.79 -8.21 -8.77
CA TYR A 199 8.76 -8.58 -9.74
C TYR A 199 7.45 -7.79 -9.53
N GLU A 200 7.59 -6.49 -9.29
CA GLU A 200 6.51 -5.54 -9.09
C GLU A 200 6.90 -4.17 -9.64
N TYR A 201 5.95 -3.30 -9.78
CA TYR A 201 6.15 -1.91 -10.15
C TYR A 201 5.30 -1.01 -9.25
N THR A 202 5.69 0.25 -9.14
CA THR A 202 4.97 1.28 -8.38
C THR A 202 4.34 2.29 -9.32
N ILE A 203 3.09 2.64 -9.06
CA ILE A 203 2.39 3.75 -9.73
C ILE A 203 2.19 4.87 -8.73
N TYR A 204 2.52 6.07 -9.19
CA TYR A 204 2.22 7.33 -8.51
C TYR A 204 1.20 8.10 -9.33
N LEU A 205 0.14 8.56 -8.68
CA LEU A 205 -0.89 9.40 -9.30
C LEU A 205 -1.00 10.69 -8.50
N TYR A 206 -1.02 11.82 -9.19
CA TYR A 206 -1.10 13.13 -8.56
C TYR A 206 -2.35 13.88 -9.02
N ARG A 207 -2.80 14.84 -8.22
CA ARG A 207 -3.92 15.73 -8.58
C ARG A 207 -3.49 16.74 -9.64
N ASP A 208 -2.29 17.31 -9.47
CA ASP A 208 -1.70 18.31 -10.34
C ASP A 208 -0.32 17.84 -10.82
N ALA A 209 0.27 18.57 -11.77
CA ALA A 209 1.64 18.30 -12.24
C ALA A 209 2.65 18.59 -11.12
N VAL A 210 3.60 17.66 -10.91
CA VAL A 210 4.68 17.70 -9.91
C VAL A 210 6.05 17.82 -10.57
#